data_ee64e6415526dec32dd408b3012fb578
#
_entry.id   ee64e6415526dec32dd408b3012fb578
#
_cell.length_a   1.000
_cell.length_b   1.000
_cell.length_c   1.000
_cell.angle_alpha   90.00
_cell.angle_beta   90.00
_cell.angle_gamma   90.00
#
_symmetry.space_group_name_H-M   'P 1'
#
loop_
_entity.id
_entity.type
_entity.pdbx_description
1 polymer ?
#
loop_
_entity_poly.entity_id
_entity_poly.type
_entity_poly.pdbx_seq_one_letter_code
_entity_poly.pdbx_strand_id
1 'polypeptide(L)'
;MKRFVLFVLCTLIASTSVTVPAEPVTEEEILELLDASLSAGEGVPAQVLLKKYLASYPRTARVIELEVIAAFYSGDYEGATVGLAELRQEAGASTHLGFLANIILDTYETTKNYETFKSGDFEVRYAPGPDEILVPYAIDALKAAAEAMENELGVKMASPVRLEIYPDAESLARVSTLSVDAIRNTGTIALCKWGRLMIASPRALMRGYPWLDTIAHEYVHLVIIKATLDRAPVWLQEGLAKLLETRWRLPRTQLPNDPASTRLLLGAAEANELLDFDQLHPSIALLPTQKDATLAFAQVSSFMEMFYNRHGREGVQRGLAQITDGVDARKAFAAVAATSWKGLESDWKKELAIKPKPPAVRFLRRYLSGEATESDELADVELEKARKYLRLGDLLWVRSRPAAASVEYGKAHRVAPSDPVVASRYARSAIAGGRPRDAIKPLVYTLLLYPTHAPAQSSLATARLRTGSHNAAGHAASRAIALNPFDPQPHCVLAELGGPTAAHERGLCTRLGGMRE
;
A
#
# COMPACT_ATOMS: atom_id res chain seq x y z
N MET A 1 26.34 15.91 -27.43
CA MET A 1 25.94 17.31 -27.24
C MET A 1 24.43 17.52 -27.17
N LYS A 2 23.57 16.48 -27.33
CA LYS A 2 22.09 16.58 -27.26
C LYS A 2 21.48 16.41 -25.84
N ARG A 3 22.28 16.13 -24.80
CA ARG A 3 21.79 15.80 -23.43
C ARG A 3 21.62 16.99 -22.47
N PHE A 4 21.90 18.21 -22.87
CA PHE A 4 21.89 19.39 -21.98
C PHE A 4 20.56 20.18 -22.00
N VAL A 5 19.64 19.88 -22.94
CA VAL A 5 18.41 20.67 -23.14
C VAL A 5 17.28 20.29 -22.18
N LEU A 6 17.25 19.04 -21.68
CA LEU A 6 16.15 18.56 -20.82
C LEU A 6 16.13 19.16 -19.40
N PHE A 7 17.28 19.63 -18.89
CA PHE A 7 17.39 20.20 -17.54
C PHE A 7 17.00 21.69 -17.45
N VAL A 8 16.95 22.39 -18.59
CA VAL A 8 16.72 23.85 -18.62
C VAL A 8 15.24 24.23 -18.67
N LEU A 9 14.34 23.34 -19.11
CA LEU A 9 12.91 23.67 -19.26
C LEU A 9 12.08 23.55 -17.97
N CYS A 10 12.55 22.82 -16.96
CA CYS A 10 11.83 22.71 -15.65
C CYS A 10 12.13 23.82 -14.66
N THR A 11 13.15 24.65 -14.88
CA THR A 11 13.57 25.72 -13.94
C THR A 11 13.18 27.13 -14.40
N LEU A 12 12.47 27.31 -15.50
CA LEU A 12 12.13 28.61 -16.10
C LEU A 12 10.75 29.17 -15.72
N ILE A 13 10.22 28.87 -14.55
CA ILE A 13 9.01 29.52 -14.02
C ILE A 13 9.34 30.46 -12.82
N ALA A 14 10.56 30.94 -12.69
CA ALA A 14 10.82 32.03 -11.72
C ALA A 14 11.80 33.05 -12.31
N SER A 15 11.21 34.20 -12.70
CA SER A 15 11.80 35.55 -12.83
C SER A 15 13.15 35.70 -13.57
N THR A 16 13.09 36.21 -14.81
CA THR A 16 13.69 37.49 -15.22
C THR A 16 13.54 37.66 -16.72
N SER A 17 13.10 38.81 -17.15
CA SER A 17 12.91 39.25 -18.53
C SER A 17 14.26 39.29 -19.28
N VAL A 18 14.54 38.24 -20.03
CA VAL A 18 15.41 38.29 -21.20
C VAL A 18 14.63 37.65 -22.34
N THR A 19 14.12 38.47 -23.26
CA THR A 19 13.53 38.02 -24.50
C THR A 19 14.61 37.47 -25.44
N VAL A 20 14.93 36.18 -25.23
CA VAL A 20 15.54 35.35 -26.31
C VAL A 20 14.35 34.84 -27.12
N PRO A 21 14.30 34.99 -28.45
CA PRO A 21 13.28 34.31 -29.23
C PRO A 21 13.45 32.81 -29.01
N ALA A 22 12.51 32.20 -28.31
CA ALA A 22 12.48 30.75 -28.14
C ALA A 22 12.32 30.16 -29.53
N GLU A 23 13.29 29.37 -29.98
CA GLU A 23 13.12 28.59 -31.22
C GLU A 23 11.80 27.81 -31.10
N PRO A 24 11.00 27.75 -32.19
CA PRO A 24 9.76 27.01 -32.16
C PRO A 24 10.07 25.55 -31.80
N VAL A 25 9.45 25.07 -30.72
CA VAL A 25 9.60 23.67 -30.27
C VAL A 25 9.10 22.77 -31.40
N THR A 26 9.94 21.87 -31.86
CA THR A 26 9.64 20.98 -32.99
C THR A 26 8.55 19.95 -32.60
N GLU A 27 7.90 19.37 -33.61
CA GLU A 27 6.93 18.29 -33.42
C GLU A 27 7.55 17.12 -32.63
N GLU A 28 8.76 16.70 -33.02
CA GLU A 28 9.49 15.61 -32.42
C GLU A 28 9.78 15.86 -30.89
N GLU A 29 10.20 17.07 -30.55
CA GLU A 29 10.45 17.47 -29.17
C GLU A 29 9.17 17.44 -28.30
N ILE A 30 8.02 17.86 -28.84
CA ILE A 30 6.75 17.79 -28.10
C ILE A 30 6.34 16.34 -27.90
N LEU A 31 6.49 15.47 -28.89
CA LEU A 31 6.15 14.06 -28.80
C LEU A 31 7.09 13.31 -27.83
N GLU A 32 8.41 13.63 -27.84
CA GLU A 32 9.35 13.07 -26.86
C GLU A 32 8.98 13.47 -25.42
N LEU A 33 8.62 14.74 -25.19
CA LEU A 33 8.18 15.21 -23.87
C LEU A 33 6.86 14.58 -23.45
N LEU A 34 5.95 14.37 -24.38
CA LEU A 34 4.66 13.73 -24.15
C LEU A 34 4.86 12.25 -23.75
N ASP A 35 5.71 11.54 -24.48
CA ASP A 35 6.05 10.14 -24.19
C ASP A 35 6.71 10.01 -22.81
N ALA A 36 7.62 10.91 -22.48
CA ALA A 36 8.24 10.97 -21.16
C ALA A 36 7.22 11.24 -20.04
N SER A 37 6.27 12.19 -20.25
CA SER A 37 5.21 12.48 -19.28
C SER A 37 4.28 11.29 -19.05
N LEU A 38 3.87 10.61 -20.13
CA LEU A 38 3.02 9.41 -20.02
C LEU A 38 3.76 8.25 -19.36
N SER A 39 5.03 8.05 -19.70
CA SER A 39 5.89 7.04 -19.04
C SER A 39 6.08 7.33 -17.55
N ALA A 40 6.11 8.60 -17.16
CA ALA A 40 6.15 9.03 -15.76
C ALA A 40 4.78 8.94 -15.04
N GLY A 41 3.72 8.54 -15.73
CA GLY A 41 2.36 8.50 -15.18
C GLY A 41 1.72 9.89 -15.02
N GLU A 42 2.25 10.94 -15.65
CA GLU A 42 1.85 12.34 -15.47
C GLU A 42 0.80 12.77 -16.51
N GLY A 43 -0.46 12.35 -16.34
CA GLY A 43 -1.54 12.66 -17.30
C GLY A 43 -1.83 14.15 -17.45
N VAL A 44 -1.82 14.94 -16.38
CA VAL A 44 -2.08 16.39 -16.46
C VAL A 44 -1.00 17.13 -17.23
N PRO A 45 0.30 16.95 -16.99
CA PRO A 45 1.36 17.46 -17.85
C PRO A 45 1.23 17.02 -19.32
N ALA A 46 0.86 15.75 -19.57
CA ALA A 46 0.63 15.24 -20.91
C ALA A 46 -0.51 15.98 -21.63
N GLN A 47 -1.62 16.28 -20.96
CA GLN A 47 -2.72 17.07 -21.51
C GLN A 47 -2.28 18.50 -21.90
N VAL A 48 -1.43 19.13 -21.08
CA VAL A 48 -0.87 20.46 -21.39
C VAL A 48 -0.02 20.41 -22.66
N LEU A 49 0.82 19.39 -22.80
CA LEU A 49 1.66 19.18 -23.99
C LEU A 49 0.81 18.90 -25.24
N LEU A 50 -0.24 18.07 -25.12
CA LEU A 50 -1.19 17.80 -26.22
C LEU A 50 -1.90 19.07 -26.69
N LYS A 51 -2.35 19.91 -25.75
CA LYS A 51 -2.94 21.21 -26.10
C LYS A 51 -1.96 22.10 -26.90
N LYS A 52 -0.68 22.08 -26.49
CA LYS A 52 0.38 22.81 -27.21
C LYS A 52 0.63 22.20 -28.58
N TYR A 53 0.67 20.88 -28.71
CA TYR A 53 0.81 20.17 -29.98
C TYR A 53 -0.32 20.54 -30.96
N LEU A 54 -1.56 20.45 -30.52
CA LEU A 54 -2.75 20.71 -31.34
C LEU A 54 -2.90 22.18 -31.79
N ALA A 55 -2.19 23.11 -31.18
CA ALA A 55 -2.14 24.51 -31.64
C ALA A 55 -1.32 24.68 -32.93
N SER A 56 -0.45 23.73 -33.26
CA SER A 56 0.49 23.86 -34.41
C SER A 56 0.48 22.67 -35.36
N TYR A 57 -0.03 21.51 -34.93
CA TYR A 57 0.05 20.25 -35.68
C TYR A 57 -1.34 19.59 -35.81
N PRO A 58 -1.55 18.74 -36.84
CA PRO A 58 -2.84 18.13 -37.10
C PRO A 58 -3.20 17.08 -36.06
N ARG A 59 -4.48 16.95 -35.77
CA ARG A 59 -5.06 15.93 -34.89
C ARG A 59 -5.26 14.62 -35.68
N THR A 60 -4.27 13.74 -35.59
CA THR A 60 -4.27 12.41 -36.22
C THR A 60 -4.83 11.34 -35.31
N ALA A 61 -5.15 10.15 -35.83
CA ALA A 61 -5.56 8.99 -34.99
C ALA A 61 -4.56 8.67 -33.88
N ARG A 62 -3.24 8.83 -34.12
CA ARG A 62 -2.21 8.64 -33.08
C ARG A 62 -2.31 9.71 -32.01
N VAL A 63 -2.63 10.94 -32.35
CA VAL A 63 -2.81 12.02 -31.37
C VAL A 63 -4.07 11.79 -30.55
N ILE A 64 -5.18 11.33 -31.16
CA ILE A 64 -6.39 10.94 -30.42
C ILE A 64 -6.08 9.82 -29.42
N GLU A 65 -5.28 8.83 -29.80
CA GLU A 65 -4.82 7.77 -28.89
C GLU A 65 -4.07 8.34 -27.69
N LEU A 66 -3.15 9.28 -27.91
CA LEU A 66 -2.41 9.96 -26.84
C LEU A 66 -3.32 10.84 -25.95
N GLU A 67 -4.33 11.50 -26.54
CA GLU A 67 -5.36 12.23 -25.79
C GLU A 67 -6.15 11.30 -24.87
N VAL A 68 -6.55 10.13 -25.37
CA VAL A 68 -7.25 9.10 -24.57
C VAL A 68 -6.40 8.64 -23.39
N ILE A 69 -5.12 8.32 -23.62
CA ILE A 69 -4.20 7.89 -22.55
C ILE A 69 -4.00 9.03 -21.54
N ALA A 70 -3.77 10.25 -21.99
CA ALA A 70 -3.55 11.41 -21.12
C ALA A 70 -4.80 11.75 -20.30
N ALA A 71 -6.00 11.65 -20.88
CA ALA A 71 -7.28 11.80 -20.18
C ALA A 71 -7.44 10.72 -19.09
N PHE A 72 -7.17 9.47 -19.43
CA PHE A 72 -7.22 8.37 -18.47
C PHE A 72 -6.22 8.56 -17.31
N TYR A 73 -4.97 8.92 -17.60
CA TYR A 73 -3.93 9.15 -16.61
C TYR A 73 -4.19 10.40 -15.75
N SER A 74 -4.89 11.42 -16.29
CA SER A 74 -5.30 12.60 -15.54
C SER A 74 -6.55 12.37 -14.69
N GLY A 75 -7.24 11.21 -14.85
CA GLY A 75 -8.48 10.84 -14.16
C GLY A 75 -9.76 11.39 -14.77
N ASP A 76 -9.67 11.92 -15.97
CA ASP A 76 -10.84 12.24 -16.81
C ASP A 76 -11.29 10.97 -17.56
N TYR A 77 -11.98 10.09 -16.81
CA TYR A 77 -12.41 8.79 -17.34
C TYR A 77 -13.55 8.91 -18.34
N GLU A 78 -14.40 9.93 -18.18
CA GLU A 78 -15.47 10.23 -19.14
C GLU A 78 -14.86 10.69 -20.46
N GLY A 79 -13.95 11.68 -20.42
CA GLY A 79 -13.23 12.16 -21.60
C GLY A 79 -12.44 11.06 -22.30
N ALA A 80 -11.77 10.19 -21.53
CA ALA A 80 -11.07 9.02 -22.09
C ALA A 80 -12.02 8.05 -22.80
N THR A 81 -13.23 7.82 -22.26
CA THR A 81 -14.24 6.95 -22.87
C THR A 81 -14.80 7.54 -24.15
N VAL A 82 -15.07 8.86 -24.17
CA VAL A 82 -15.51 9.58 -25.38
C VAL A 82 -14.43 9.54 -26.47
N GLY A 83 -13.18 9.86 -26.11
CA GLY A 83 -12.05 9.79 -27.05
C GLY A 83 -11.80 8.38 -27.60
N LEU A 84 -12.01 7.35 -26.76
CA LEU A 84 -11.92 5.95 -27.21
C LEU A 84 -13.00 5.60 -28.24
N ALA A 85 -14.22 6.12 -28.10
CA ALA A 85 -15.29 5.92 -29.07
C ALA A 85 -14.97 6.63 -30.41
N GLU A 86 -14.43 7.84 -30.35
CA GLU A 86 -13.94 8.58 -31.53
C GLU A 86 -12.81 7.81 -32.22
N LEU A 87 -11.80 7.38 -31.51
CA LEU A 87 -10.67 6.61 -32.02
C LEU A 87 -11.13 5.33 -32.77
N ARG A 88 -12.15 4.64 -32.26
CA ARG A 88 -12.71 3.47 -32.93
C ARG A 88 -13.43 3.79 -34.23
N GLN A 89 -14.00 4.98 -34.39
CA GLN A 89 -14.61 5.43 -35.65
C GLN A 89 -13.55 5.80 -36.71
N GLU A 90 -12.48 6.46 -36.27
CA GLU A 90 -11.37 6.91 -37.15
C GLU A 90 -10.48 5.75 -37.61
N ALA A 91 -10.05 4.88 -36.66
CA ALA A 91 -9.06 3.81 -36.92
C ALA A 91 -9.69 2.44 -37.22
N GLY A 92 -11.02 2.32 -37.19
CA GLY A 92 -11.71 1.05 -37.28
C GLY A 92 -11.58 0.23 -35.97
N ALA A 93 -11.80 -1.10 -36.04
CA ALA A 93 -11.78 -1.96 -34.87
C ALA A 93 -10.38 -2.19 -34.25
N SER A 94 -9.31 -1.84 -34.95
CA SER A 94 -7.93 -2.03 -34.50
C SER A 94 -7.40 -0.77 -33.85
N THR A 95 -7.37 -0.75 -32.51
CA THR A 95 -6.67 0.28 -31.75
C THR A 95 -5.44 -0.32 -31.09
N HIS A 96 -4.33 0.42 -31.02
CA HIS A 96 -3.13 -0.03 -30.28
C HIS A 96 -3.35 -0.10 -28.76
N LEU A 97 -4.47 0.46 -28.24
CA LEU A 97 -4.79 0.45 -26.82
C LEU A 97 -5.11 -0.95 -26.25
N GLY A 98 -5.58 -1.89 -27.09
CA GLY A 98 -5.77 -3.29 -26.70
C GLY A 98 -6.48 -3.47 -25.36
N PHE A 99 -5.78 -4.08 -24.40
CA PHE A 99 -6.27 -4.30 -23.04
C PHE A 99 -6.62 -3.00 -22.28
N LEU A 100 -5.86 -1.91 -22.51
CA LEU A 100 -6.09 -0.62 -21.85
C LEU A 100 -7.47 -0.03 -22.18
N ALA A 101 -7.99 -0.27 -23.39
CA ALA A 101 -9.32 0.17 -23.77
C ALA A 101 -10.43 -0.41 -22.87
N ASN A 102 -10.32 -1.69 -22.49
CA ASN A 102 -11.26 -2.32 -21.56
C ASN A 102 -11.11 -1.72 -20.16
N ILE A 103 -9.88 -1.53 -19.69
CA ILE A 103 -9.61 -0.90 -18.38
C ILE A 103 -10.20 0.52 -18.32
N ILE A 104 -10.12 1.32 -19.39
CA ILE A 104 -10.72 2.65 -19.45
C ILE A 104 -12.23 2.57 -19.24
N LEU A 105 -12.91 1.70 -20.01
CA LEU A 105 -14.36 1.52 -19.92
C LEU A 105 -14.78 1.00 -18.53
N ASP A 106 -14.12 -0.02 -18.02
CA ASP A 106 -14.39 -0.62 -16.72
C ASP A 106 -14.13 0.37 -15.57
N THR A 107 -13.08 1.21 -15.70
CA THR A 107 -12.80 2.26 -14.72
C THR A 107 -13.91 3.30 -14.71
N TYR A 108 -14.33 3.80 -15.88
CA TYR A 108 -15.45 4.75 -15.96
C TYR A 108 -16.72 4.17 -15.35
N GLU A 109 -17.13 2.97 -15.75
CA GLU A 109 -18.34 2.32 -15.23
C GLU A 109 -18.28 2.08 -13.72
N THR A 110 -17.11 1.73 -13.19
CA THR A 110 -16.92 1.49 -11.74
C THR A 110 -16.94 2.78 -10.94
N THR A 111 -16.39 3.87 -11.49
CA THR A 111 -16.12 5.10 -10.71
C THR A 111 -17.01 6.29 -11.07
N LYS A 112 -17.91 6.20 -12.05
CA LYS A 112 -18.78 7.32 -12.51
C LYS A 112 -19.65 7.94 -11.40
N ASN A 113 -19.95 7.16 -10.35
CA ASN A 113 -20.72 7.62 -9.19
C ASN A 113 -19.85 7.84 -7.95
N TYR A 114 -18.52 7.78 -8.07
CA TYR A 114 -17.64 8.02 -6.94
C TYR A 114 -17.62 9.50 -6.55
N GLU A 115 -17.53 9.73 -5.26
CA GLU A 115 -17.26 11.05 -4.71
C GLU A 115 -15.77 11.37 -4.77
N THR A 116 -15.46 12.66 -4.89
CA THR A 116 -14.10 13.16 -4.99
C THR A 116 -13.87 14.23 -3.93
N PHE A 117 -12.91 13.98 -3.04
CA PHE A 117 -12.44 14.96 -2.06
C PHE A 117 -11.07 15.50 -2.47
N LYS A 118 -10.92 16.84 -2.50
CA LYS A 118 -9.68 17.51 -2.88
C LYS A 118 -9.10 18.29 -1.69
N SER A 119 -7.80 18.16 -1.46
CA SER A 119 -7.08 18.88 -0.42
C SER A 119 -5.64 19.20 -0.86
N GLY A 120 -5.40 20.45 -1.25
CA GLY A 120 -4.10 20.85 -1.80
C GLY A 120 -3.76 20.06 -3.06
N ASP A 121 -2.61 19.42 -3.05
CA ASP A 121 -2.09 18.64 -4.16
C ASP A 121 -2.65 17.20 -4.25
N PHE A 122 -3.66 16.86 -3.44
CA PHE A 122 -4.19 15.50 -3.34
C PHE A 122 -5.67 15.41 -3.66
N GLU A 123 -6.04 14.33 -4.33
CA GLU A 123 -7.41 13.99 -4.69
C GLU A 123 -7.70 12.56 -4.24
N VAL A 124 -8.74 12.35 -3.43
CA VAL A 124 -9.21 11.03 -2.99
C VAL A 124 -10.58 10.77 -3.60
N ARG A 125 -10.67 9.68 -4.38
CA ARG A 125 -11.93 9.17 -4.95
C ARG A 125 -12.38 7.91 -4.21
N TYR A 126 -13.65 7.80 -3.91
CA TYR A 126 -14.20 6.68 -3.15
C TYR A 126 -15.68 6.45 -3.46
N ALA A 127 -16.14 5.22 -3.27
CA ALA A 127 -17.56 4.91 -3.38
C ALA A 127 -18.34 5.59 -2.25
N PRO A 128 -19.50 6.26 -2.54
CA PRO A 128 -20.33 6.88 -1.51
C PRO A 128 -20.70 5.90 -0.39
N GLY A 129 -20.73 6.38 0.85
CA GLY A 129 -21.20 5.60 2.01
C GLY A 129 -20.11 5.29 3.04
N PRO A 130 -19.85 4.00 3.38
CA PRO A 130 -18.97 3.67 4.50
C PRO A 130 -17.55 4.19 4.36
N ASP A 131 -17.00 4.24 3.14
CA ASP A 131 -15.60 4.57 2.87
C ASP A 131 -15.27 6.07 3.05
N GLU A 132 -16.28 6.93 3.19
CA GLU A 132 -16.12 8.35 3.55
C GLU A 132 -15.26 8.57 4.81
N ILE A 133 -15.35 7.65 5.78
CA ILE A 133 -14.57 7.75 7.03
C ILE A 133 -13.06 7.66 6.81
N LEU A 134 -12.62 7.11 5.67
CA LEU A 134 -11.21 6.92 5.34
C LEU A 134 -10.54 8.23 4.89
N VAL A 135 -11.32 9.16 4.33
CA VAL A 135 -10.80 10.32 3.60
C VAL A 135 -9.87 11.20 4.43
N PRO A 136 -10.20 11.63 5.66
CA PRO A 136 -9.30 12.46 6.47
C PRO A 136 -7.95 11.78 6.72
N TYR A 137 -7.97 10.51 7.10
CA TYR A 137 -6.75 9.74 7.37
C TYR A 137 -5.91 9.53 6.10
N ALA A 138 -6.56 9.27 4.95
CA ALA A 138 -5.88 9.11 3.68
C ALA A 138 -5.16 10.38 3.23
N ILE A 139 -5.80 11.54 3.37
CA ILE A 139 -5.21 12.85 3.06
C ILE A 139 -3.99 13.12 3.94
N ASP A 140 -4.08 12.86 5.24
CA ASP A 140 -2.96 13.08 6.16
C ASP A 140 -1.79 12.14 5.84
N ALA A 141 -2.07 10.87 5.53
CA ALA A 141 -1.03 9.92 5.11
C ALA A 141 -0.38 10.32 3.78
N LEU A 142 -1.16 10.77 2.78
CA LEU A 142 -0.64 11.25 1.49
C LEU A 142 0.28 12.45 1.65
N LYS A 143 -0.12 13.46 2.45
CA LYS A 143 0.70 14.65 2.73
C LYS A 143 2.03 14.26 3.37
N ALA A 144 1.98 13.43 4.40
CA ALA A 144 3.17 12.99 5.10
C ALA A 144 4.06 12.08 4.24
N ALA A 145 3.46 11.21 3.40
CA ALA A 145 4.20 10.37 2.45
C ALA A 145 4.89 11.23 1.39
N ALA A 146 4.23 12.26 0.86
CA ALA A 146 4.82 13.17 -0.12
C ALA A 146 6.08 13.87 0.43
N GLU A 147 5.98 14.45 1.63
CA GLU A 147 7.11 15.09 2.29
C GLU A 147 8.25 14.09 2.56
N ALA A 148 7.90 12.90 3.06
CA ALA A 148 8.89 11.87 3.34
C ALA A 148 9.61 11.41 2.06
N MET A 149 8.89 11.20 0.96
CA MET A 149 9.47 10.72 -0.30
C MET A 149 10.26 11.80 -1.03
N GLU A 150 9.86 13.07 -0.97
CA GLU A 150 10.67 14.18 -1.46
C GLU A 150 12.02 14.23 -0.73
N ASN A 151 12.04 14.03 0.58
CA ASN A 151 13.25 13.96 1.38
C ASN A 151 14.12 12.72 1.08
N GLU A 152 13.51 11.53 0.88
CA GLU A 152 14.24 10.28 0.69
C GLU A 152 14.73 10.10 -0.76
N LEU A 153 13.89 10.41 -1.74
CA LEU A 153 14.15 10.13 -3.15
C LEU A 153 14.49 11.37 -3.98
N GLY A 154 14.27 12.58 -3.44
CA GLY A 154 14.59 13.84 -4.11
C GLY A 154 13.62 14.18 -5.26
N VAL A 155 12.45 13.57 -5.32
CA VAL A 155 11.48 13.71 -6.41
C VAL A 155 10.15 14.24 -5.88
N LYS A 156 9.70 15.34 -6.44
CA LYS A 156 8.36 15.91 -6.18
C LYS A 156 7.38 15.49 -7.26
N MET A 157 6.19 15.03 -6.86
CA MET A 157 5.14 14.64 -7.79
C MET A 157 4.41 15.87 -8.35
N ALA A 158 3.90 15.74 -9.58
CA ALA A 158 2.97 16.72 -10.13
C ALA A 158 1.60 16.63 -9.45
N SER A 159 0.93 17.78 -9.30
CA SER A 159 -0.41 17.88 -8.73
C SER A 159 -1.47 17.73 -9.82
N PRO A 160 -2.62 17.09 -9.52
CA PRO A 160 -2.93 16.38 -8.28
C PRO A 160 -2.42 14.94 -8.26
N VAL A 161 -1.98 14.45 -7.10
CA VAL A 161 -1.79 13.03 -6.85
C VAL A 161 -3.14 12.42 -6.48
N ARG A 162 -3.53 11.37 -7.21
CA ARG A 162 -4.84 10.73 -7.04
C ARG A 162 -4.74 9.40 -6.33
N LEU A 163 -5.56 9.25 -5.27
CA LEU A 163 -5.84 8.00 -4.61
C LEU A 163 -7.28 7.57 -4.91
N GLU A 164 -7.49 6.32 -5.31
CA GLU A 164 -8.79 5.72 -5.50
C GLU A 164 -9.00 4.55 -4.53
N ILE A 165 -10.09 4.60 -3.77
CA ILE A 165 -10.44 3.60 -2.76
C ILE A 165 -11.62 2.77 -3.29
N TYR A 166 -11.38 1.49 -3.51
CA TYR A 166 -12.37 0.55 -4.03
C TYR A 166 -13.01 -0.26 -2.89
N PRO A 167 -14.33 -0.44 -2.88
CA PRO A 167 -15.03 -1.05 -1.74
C PRO A 167 -14.67 -2.50 -1.47
N ASP A 168 -14.25 -3.23 -2.50
CA ASP A 168 -13.99 -4.67 -2.48
C ASP A 168 -12.93 -5.09 -3.51
N ALA A 169 -12.56 -6.37 -3.47
CA ALA A 169 -11.55 -6.95 -4.37
C ALA A 169 -12.03 -7.02 -5.82
N GLU A 170 -13.31 -7.23 -6.06
CA GLU A 170 -13.93 -7.31 -7.38
C GLU A 170 -13.83 -5.95 -8.10
N SER A 171 -14.15 -4.87 -7.40
CA SER A 171 -14.05 -3.51 -7.93
C SER A 171 -12.60 -3.16 -8.26
N LEU A 172 -11.64 -3.51 -7.39
CA LEU A 172 -10.22 -3.30 -7.64
C LEU A 172 -9.72 -4.14 -8.83
N ALA A 173 -10.13 -5.40 -8.94
CA ALA A 173 -9.76 -6.26 -10.07
C ALA A 173 -10.27 -5.71 -11.40
N ARG A 174 -11.51 -5.22 -11.44
CA ARG A 174 -12.15 -4.68 -12.65
C ARG A 174 -11.38 -3.51 -13.25
N VAL A 175 -10.80 -2.65 -12.43
CA VAL A 175 -10.10 -1.41 -12.85
C VAL A 175 -8.58 -1.56 -12.95
N SER A 176 -8.07 -2.76 -12.79
CA SER A 176 -6.63 -3.02 -12.72
C SER A 176 -6.21 -4.19 -13.61
N THR A 177 -4.93 -4.53 -13.58
CA THR A 177 -4.38 -5.69 -14.28
C THR A 177 -4.50 -6.99 -13.48
N LEU A 178 -5.10 -6.95 -12.29
CA LEU A 178 -5.25 -8.10 -11.39
C LEU A 178 -6.58 -8.80 -11.61
N SER A 179 -6.60 -10.13 -11.50
CA SER A 179 -7.84 -10.88 -11.34
C SER A 179 -8.22 -11.00 -9.86
N VAL A 180 -9.49 -11.26 -9.58
CA VAL A 180 -9.95 -11.54 -8.20
C VAL A 180 -9.19 -12.72 -7.61
N ASP A 181 -8.90 -13.75 -8.42
CA ASP A 181 -8.11 -14.90 -7.96
C ASP A 181 -6.66 -14.55 -7.63
N ALA A 182 -6.03 -13.65 -8.41
CA ALA A 182 -4.70 -13.15 -8.08
C ALA A 182 -4.72 -12.40 -6.74
N ILE A 183 -5.70 -11.51 -6.53
CA ILE A 183 -5.89 -10.79 -5.26
C ILE A 183 -6.07 -11.78 -4.10
N ARG A 184 -6.94 -12.78 -4.25
CA ARG A 184 -7.19 -13.80 -3.23
C ARG A 184 -5.95 -14.65 -2.92
N ASN A 185 -5.23 -15.06 -3.94
CA ASN A 185 -4.10 -15.98 -3.82
C ASN A 185 -2.85 -15.32 -3.26
N THR A 186 -2.63 -14.04 -3.52
CA THR A 186 -1.44 -13.30 -3.06
C THR A 186 -1.72 -12.33 -1.91
N GLY A 187 -2.99 -11.99 -1.67
CA GLY A 187 -3.38 -10.96 -0.71
C GLY A 187 -3.00 -9.55 -1.17
N THR A 188 -2.79 -9.33 -2.48
CA THR A 188 -2.55 -8.01 -3.05
C THR A 188 -3.83 -7.18 -2.96
N ILE A 189 -3.72 -6.01 -2.37
CA ILE A 189 -4.86 -5.13 -2.02
C ILE A 189 -4.69 -3.71 -2.53
N ALA A 190 -3.59 -3.44 -3.20
CA ALA A 190 -3.27 -2.13 -3.75
C ALA A 190 -2.36 -2.26 -4.96
N LEU A 191 -2.33 -1.24 -5.78
CA LEU A 191 -1.34 -1.08 -6.84
C LEU A 191 -1.27 0.38 -7.29
N CYS A 192 -0.08 0.80 -7.73
CA CYS A 192 0.15 2.05 -8.42
C CYS A 192 0.29 1.81 -9.93
N LYS A 193 -0.59 2.38 -10.73
CA LYS A 193 -0.50 2.30 -12.18
C LYS A 193 -1.26 3.44 -12.84
N TRP A 194 -0.81 3.82 -14.04
CA TRP A 194 -1.48 4.86 -14.84
C TRP A 194 -1.63 6.20 -14.10
N GLY A 195 -0.58 6.60 -13.35
CA GLY A 195 -0.53 7.87 -12.64
C GLY A 195 -1.47 7.98 -11.44
N ARG A 196 -1.98 6.84 -10.90
CA ARG A 196 -2.87 6.81 -9.74
C ARG A 196 -2.53 5.71 -8.76
N LEU A 197 -2.86 5.94 -7.51
CA LEU A 197 -2.79 4.98 -6.42
C LEU A 197 -4.16 4.32 -6.29
N MET A 198 -4.21 3.00 -6.27
CA MET A 198 -5.45 2.23 -6.15
C MET A 198 -5.35 1.31 -4.95
N ILE A 199 -6.31 1.38 -4.03
CA ILE A 199 -6.36 0.50 -2.86
C ILE A 199 -7.75 -0.10 -2.69
N ALA A 200 -7.82 -1.33 -2.20
CA ALA A 200 -9.07 -1.86 -1.67
C ALA A 200 -9.33 -1.24 -0.29
N SER A 201 -10.58 -0.89 0.00
CA SER A 201 -10.97 -0.43 1.33
C SER A 201 -10.55 -1.44 2.41
N PRO A 202 -10.11 -1.00 3.61
CA PRO A 202 -9.83 -1.92 4.72
C PRO A 202 -10.95 -2.91 5.04
N ARG A 203 -12.21 -2.53 4.75
CA ARG A 203 -13.38 -3.43 4.93
C ARG A 203 -13.45 -4.55 3.90
N ALA A 204 -12.68 -4.49 2.82
CA ALA A 204 -12.57 -5.60 1.86
C ALA A 204 -11.87 -6.82 2.46
N LEU A 205 -11.14 -6.64 3.56
CA LEU A 205 -10.52 -7.73 4.31
C LEU A 205 -11.21 -7.93 5.67
N MET A 206 -11.38 -9.18 6.07
CA MET A 206 -12.06 -9.58 7.30
C MET A 206 -11.50 -8.90 8.58
N ARG A 207 -10.20 -8.60 8.62
CA ARG A 207 -9.52 -7.98 9.78
C ARG A 207 -8.86 -6.65 9.47
N GLY A 208 -9.09 -6.10 8.27
CA GLY A 208 -8.38 -4.94 7.79
C GLY A 208 -6.90 -5.25 7.46
N TYR A 209 -6.11 -4.22 7.29
CA TYR A 209 -4.68 -4.29 6.93
C TYR A 209 -4.01 -2.95 7.20
N PRO A 210 -2.66 -2.82 7.15
CA PRO A 210 -1.95 -1.54 7.34
C PRO A 210 -2.19 -0.56 6.18
N TRP A 211 -3.42 -0.10 6.00
CA TRP A 211 -3.87 0.62 4.81
C TRP A 211 -3.21 1.99 4.63
N LEU A 212 -2.86 2.68 5.72
CA LEU A 212 -2.13 3.95 5.63
C LEU A 212 -0.68 3.74 5.19
N ASP A 213 -0.01 2.70 5.71
CA ASP A 213 1.32 2.31 5.24
C ASP A 213 1.24 1.83 3.77
N THR A 214 0.14 1.19 3.36
CA THR A 214 -0.09 0.80 1.97
C THR A 214 -0.28 2.01 1.05
N ILE A 215 -0.98 3.06 1.47
CA ILE A 215 -1.03 4.33 0.70
C ILE A 215 0.37 4.88 0.48
N ALA A 216 1.20 4.90 1.51
CA ALA A 216 2.59 5.36 1.39
C ALA A 216 3.43 4.42 0.50
N HIS A 217 3.20 3.11 0.54
CA HIS A 217 3.82 2.12 -0.33
C HIS A 217 3.51 2.42 -1.81
N GLU A 218 2.23 2.61 -2.14
CA GLU A 218 1.82 2.95 -3.51
C GLU A 218 2.36 4.34 -3.94
N TYR A 219 2.47 5.27 -3.00
CA TYR A 219 3.09 6.57 -3.27
C TYR A 219 4.57 6.43 -3.64
N VAL A 220 5.30 5.51 -3.00
CA VAL A 220 6.71 5.22 -3.36
C VAL A 220 6.80 4.71 -4.79
N HIS A 221 5.90 3.81 -5.21
CA HIS A 221 5.85 3.36 -6.61
C HIS A 221 5.66 4.52 -7.59
N LEU A 222 4.73 5.43 -7.30
CA LEU A 222 4.49 6.61 -8.14
C LEU A 222 5.75 7.47 -8.29
N VAL A 223 6.50 7.67 -7.18
CA VAL A 223 7.76 8.42 -7.19
C VAL A 223 8.84 7.69 -7.99
N ILE A 224 8.98 6.37 -7.86
CA ILE A 224 9.98 5.57 -8.58
C ILE A 224 9.64 5.55 -10.09
N ILE A 225 8.37 5.38 -10.45
CA ILE A 225 7.92 5.43 -11.86
C ILE A 225 8.35 6.76 -12.48
N LYS A 226 8.08 7.88 -11.81
CA LYS A 226 8.52 9.19 -12.28
C LYS A 226 10.04 9.31 -12.35
N ALA A 227 10.74 8.90 -11.30
CA ALA A 227 12.20 8.99 -11.20
C ALA A 227 12.93 8.16 -12.27
N THR A 228 12.32 7.09 -12.77
CA THR A 228 12.97 6.15 -13.69
C THR A 228 12.29 6.02 -15.04
N LEU A 229 11.24 6.82 -15.30
CA LEU A 229 10.38 6.70 -16.49
C LEU A 229 9.88 5.26 -16.70
N ASP A 230 9.39 4.66 -15.60
CA ASP A 230 8.89 3.27 -15.49
C ASP A 230 9.89 2.17 -15.89
N ARG A 231 11.21 2.46 -15.81
CA ARG A 231 12.27 1.50 -16.15
C ARG A 231 12.76 0.66 -14.97
N ALA A 232 12.33 0.98 -13.75
CA ALA A 232 12.74 0.22 -12.57
C ALA A 232 12.10 -1.19 -12.57
N PRO A 233 12.89 -2.26 -12.38
CA PRO A 233 12.34 -3.61 -12.31
C PRO A 233 11.56 -3.84 -11.02
N VAL A 234 10.67 -4.84 -11.03
CA VAL A 234 9.76 -5.16 -9.92
C VAL A 234 10.50 -5.32 -8.58
N TRP A 235 11.63 -6.04 -8.56
CA TRP A 235 12.39 -6.24 -7.31
C TRP A 235 12.85 -4.92 -6.66
N LEU A 236 13.20 -3.93 -7.48
CA LEU A 236 13.64 -2.62 -6.99
C LEU A 236 12.45 -1.77 -6.54
N GLN A 237 11.37 -1.75 -7.33
CA GLN A 237 10.15 -1.03 -6.99
C GLN A 237 9.59 -1.53 -5.66
N GLU A 238 9.37 -2.84 -5.53
CA GLU A 238 8.80 -3.45 -4.31
C GLU A 238 9.76 -3.38 -3.12
N GLY A 239 11.07 -3.53 -3.38
CA GLY A 239 12.10 -3.42 -2.34
C GLY A 239 12.16 -2.03 -1.72
N LEU A 240 12.13 -0.98 -2.53
CA LEU A 240 12.10 0.41 -2.06
C LEU A 240 10.74 0.76 -1.43
N ALA A 241 9.63 0.34 -2.04
CA ALA A 241 8.31 0.60 -1.51
C ALA A 241 8.15 -0.01 -0.11
N LYS A 242 8.56 -1.27 0.09
CA LYS A 242 8.57 -1.90 1.42
C LYS A 242 9.54 -1.25 2.41
N LEU A 243 10.69 -0.78 1.95
CA LEU A 243 11.66 -0.09 2.79
C LEU A 243 11.15 1.27 3.28
N LEU A 244 10.38 1.98 2.44
CA LEU A 244 10.00 3.37 2.69
C LEU A 244 8.54 3.54 3.13
N GLU A 245 7.69 2.51 3.07
CA GLU A 245 6.23 2.58 3.34
C GLU A 245 5.83 3.14 4.71
N THR A 246 6.74 3.12 5.70
CA THR A 246 6.48 3.67 7.04
C THR A 246 7.17 5.01 7.31
N ARG A 247 7.90 5.57 6.34
CA ARG A 247 8.65 6.82 6.50
C ARG A 247 7.76 8.03 6.80
N TRP A 248 6.53 8.02 6.36
CA TRP A 248 5.57 9.07 6.63
C TRP A 248 5.27 9.27 8.11
N ARG A 249 5.49 8.24 8.95
CA ARG A 249 5.20 8.26 10.39
C ARG A 249 6.39 7.93 11.29
N LEU A 250 7.47 7.41 10.73
CA LEU A 250 8.66 7.00 11.47
C LEU A 250 9.92 7.60 10.84
N PRO A 251 10.72 8.37 11.61
CA PRO A 251 11.90 9.06 11.06
C PRO A 251 13.07 8.13 10.72
N ARG A 252 13.00 6.83 11.04
CA ARG A 252 14.07 5.85 10.79
C ARG A 252 13.57 4.68 9.97
N THR A 253 14.42 4.19 9.06
CA THR A 253 14.26 2.94 8.29
C THR A 253 14.33 1.71 9.20
N GLN A 254 13.62 1.68 10.29
CA GLN A 254 13.40 0.44 11.03
C GLN A 254 12.09 -0.13 10.56
N LEU A 255 12.16 -0.86 9.43
CA LEU A 255 11.22 -1.92 9.20
C LEU A 255 11.94 -3.21 9.55
N PRO A 256 11.71 -3.75 10.72
CA PRO A 256 11.75 -5.18 10.77
C PRO A 256 10.59 -5.62 9.87
N ASN A 257 10.86 -6.41 8.83
CA ASN A 257 9.87 -7.38 8.40
C ASN A 257 9.24 -7.93 9.68
N ASP A 258 7.91 -8.03 9.72
CA ASP A 258 7.29 -8.65 10.89
C ASP A 258 7.96 -10.00 11.19
N PRO A 259 7.91 -10.48 12.42
CA PRO A 259 8.61 -11.70 12.80
C PRO A 259 8.26 -12.91 11.91
N ALA A 260 7.03 -12.99 11.37
CA ALA A 260 6.62 -14.08 10.50
C ALA A 260 7.32 -14.00 9.14
N SER A 261 7.34 -12.81 8.53
CA SER A 261 8.05 -12.57 7.26
C SER A 261 9.56 -12.76 7.41
N THR A 262 10.15 -12.28 8.50
CA THR A 262 11.58 -12.49 8.79
C THR A 262 11.90 -13.98 8.95
N ARG A 263 11.07 -14.73 9.67
CA ARG A 263 11.26 -16.17 9.85
C ARG A 263 11.15 -16.94 8.54
N LEU A 264 10.19 -16.54 7.70
CA LEU A 264 9.99 -17.12 6.38
C LEU A 264 11.22 -16.90 5.49
N LEU A 265 11.74 -15.66 5.45
CA LEU A 265 12.95 -15.29 4.71
C LEU A 265 14.18 -16.09 5.16
N LEU A 266 14.42 -16.15 6.48
CA LEU A 266 15.59 -16.86 7.01
C LEU A 266 15.48 -18.37 6.78
N GLY A 267 14.26 -18.94 6.86
CA GLY A 267 14.02 -20.34 6.52
C GLY A 267 14.30 -20.65 5.07
N ALA A 268 13.83 -19.82 4.14
CA ALA A 268 14.10 -19.97 2.72
C ALA A 268 15.60 -19.80 2.38
N ALA A 269 16.29 -18.87 3.05
CA ALA A 269 17.74 -18.68 2.88
C ALA A 269 18.53 -19.92 3.30
N GLU A 270 18.18 -20.55 4.43
CA GLU A 270 18.84 -21.78 4.91
C GLU A 270 18.55 -22.98 4.02
N ALA A 271 17.33 -23.07 3.48
CA ALA A 271 16.93 -24.14 2.57
C ALA A 271 17.44 -23.95 1.12
N ASN A 272 18.07 -22.82 0.80
CA ASN A 272 18.39 -22.38 -0.56
C ASN A 272 17.16 -22.26 -1.48
N GLU A 273 16.03 -21.84 -0.91
CA GLU A 273 14.73 -21.66 -1.60
C GLU A 273 14.39 -20.17 -1.82
N LEU A 274 15.39 -19.29 -1.79
CA LEU A 274 15.20 -17.88 -2.15
C LEU A 274 14.80 -17.77 -3.63
N LEU A 275 13.83 -16.90 -3.90
CA LEU A 275 13.36 -16.62 -5.26
C LEU A 275 14.43 -15.86 -6.05
N ASP A 276 14.60 -16.18 -7.34
CA ASP A 276 15.34 -15.31 -8.24
C ASP A 276 14.54 -14.02 -8.45
N PHE A 277 15.24 -12.87 -8.46
CA PHE A 277 14.59 -11.57 -8.66
C PHE A 277 13.88 -11.46 -10.03
N ASP A 278 14.29 -12.21 -11.03
CA ASP A 278 13.61 -12.26 -12.33
C ASP A 278 12.27 -13.01 -12.26
N GLN A 279 12.10 -13.95 -11.32
CA GLN A 279 10.82 -14.65 -11.08
C GLN A 279 9.73 -13.72 -10.51
N LEU A 280 10.09 -12.54 -10.03
CA LEU A 280 9.14 -11.55 -9.52
C LEU A 280 8.47 -10.74 -10.63
N HIS A 281 9.00 -10.83 -11.87
CA HIS A 281 8.43 -10.15 -13.03
C HIS A 281 7.25 -10.96 -13.62
N PRO A 282 6.18 -10.31 -14.09
CA PRO A 282 5.94 -8.86 -14.12
C PRO A 282 5.31 -8.30 -12.84
N SER A 283 4.96 -9.14 -11.86
CA SER A 283 4.40 -8.69 -10.58
C SER A 283 4.45 -9.79 -9.51
N ILE A 284 4.74 -9.42 -8.28
CA ILE A 284 4.61 -10.29 -7.09
C ILE A 284 3.16 -10.79 -6.91
N ALA A 285 2.17 -10.01 -7.37
CA ALA A 285 0.75 -10.39 -7.32
C ALA A 285 0.38 -11.61 -8.18
N LEU A 286 1.30 -12.10 -9.03
CA LEU A 286 1.10 -13.30 -9.84
C LEU A 286 1.73 -14.56 -9.23
N LEU A 287 2.36 -14.46 -8.07
CA LEU A 287 2.90 -15.61 -7.36
C LEU A 287 1.77 -16.55 -6.88
N PRO A 288 2.04 -17.86 -6.74
CA PRO A 288 0.98 -18.84 -6.49
C PRO A 288 0.23 -18.66 -5.17
N THR A 289 0.92 -18.22 -4.10
CA THR A 289 0.33 -18.16 -2.76
C THR A 289 0.70 -16.87 -2.01
N GLN A 290 -0.10 -16.51 -1.00
CA GLN A 290 0.23 -15.41 -0.09
C GLN A 290 1.57 -15.61 0.62
N LYS A 291 1.97 -16.86 0.88
CA LYS A 291 3.25 -17.21 1.49
C LYS A 291 4.40 -16.87 0.55
N ASP A 292 4.27 -17.21 -0.74
CA ASP A 292 5.30 -16.89 -1.76
C ASP A 292 5.41 -15.38 -1.97
N ALA A 293 4.29 -14.68 -2.06
CA ALA A 293 4.27 -13.23 -2.14
C ALA A 293 4.92 -12.57 -0.90
N THR A 294 4.64 -13.10 0.31
CA THR A 294 5.25 -12.60 1.55
C THR A 294 6.76 -12.85 1.57
N LEU A 295 7.22 -14.01 1.09
CA LEU A 295 8.64 -14.30 0.94
C LEU A 295 9.30 -13.32 -0.04
N ALA A 296 8.69 -13.08 -1.19
CA ALA A 296 9.18 -12.15 -2.19
C ALA A 296 9.35 -10.73 -1.61
N PHE A 297 8.32 -10.20 -0.95
CA PHE A 297 8.39 -8.90 -0.28
C PHE A 297 9.47 -8.85 0.81
N ALA A 298 9.57 -9.88 1.66
CA ALA A 298 10.59 -9.96 2.69
C ALA A 298 12.01 -10.01 2.10
N GLN A 299 12.18 -10.70 0.98
CA GLN A 299 13.44 -10.85 0.27
C GLN A 299 13.91 -9.53 -0.31
N VAL A 300 13.07 -8.86 -1.13
CA VAL A 300 13.46 -7.60 -1.80
C VAL A 300 13.61 -6.45 -0.81
N SER A 301 12.77 -6.38 0.24
CA SER A 301 12.91 -5.36 1.27
C SER A 301 14.18 -5.54 2.09
N SER A 302 14.53 -6.78 2.46
CA SER A 302 15.77 -7.06 3.18
C SER A 302 17.02 -6.76 2.35
N PHE A 303 16.99 -7.02 1.03
CA PHE A 303 18.06 -6.65 0.13
C PHE A 303 18.23 -5.14 0.05
N MET A 304 17.14 -4.39 -0.11
CA MET A 304 17.16 -2.93 -0.16
C MET A 304 17.51 -2.32 1.20
N GLU A 305 17.12 -2.93 2.32
CA GLU A 305 17.54 -2.52 3.67
C GLU A 305 19.07 -2.60 3.81
N MET A 306 19.70 -3.71 3.41
CA MET A 306 21.15 -3.87 3.38
C MET A 306 21.81 -2.78 2.52
N PHE A 307 21.32 -2.57 1.30
CA PHE A 307 21.87 -1.55 0.40
C PHE A 307 21.73 -0.14 0.99
N TYR A 308 20.55 0.21 1.49
CA TYR A 308 20.30 1.52 2.10
C TYR A 308 21.16 1.77 3.35
N ASN A 309 21.34 0.76 4.21
CA ASN A 309 22.18 0.88 5.41
C ASN A 309 23.66 1.15 5.08
N ARG A 310 24.14 0.67 3.93
CA ARG A 310 25.53 0.85 3.48
C ARG A 310 25.76 2.13 2.68
N HIS A 311 24.78 2.54 1.87
CA HIS A 311 24.95 3.59 0.87
C HIS A 311 24.05 4.82 1.07
N GLY A 312 23.13 4.74 2.05
CA GLY A 312 22.19 5.81 2.39
C GLY A 312 21.20 6.13 1.26
N ARG A 313 20.42 7.17 1.48
CA ARG A 313 19.47 7.70 0.49
C ARG A 313 20.19 8.21 -0.77
N GLU A 314 21.34 8.82 -0.60
CA GLU A 314 22.15 9.33 -1.71
C GLU A 314 22.62 8.19 -2.64
N GLY A 315 22.88 7.01 -2.08
CA GLY A 315 23.20 5.81 -2.87
C GLY A 315 22.01 5.35 -3.69
N VAL A 316 20.80 5.33 -3.09
CA VAL A 316 19.56 4.99 -3.80
C VAL A 316 19.29 6.00 -4.92
N GLN A 317 19.38 7.30 -4.63
CA GLN A 317 19.15 8.37 -5.62
C GLN A 317 20.12 8.25 -6.81
N ARG A 318 21.41 7.98 -6.56
CA ARG A 318 22.38 7.75 -7.65
C ARG A 318 22.05 6.53 -8.48
N GLY A 319 21.56 5.44 -7.86
CA GLY A 319 21.11 4.25 -8.57
C GLY A 319 19.92 4.54 -9.48
N LEU A 320 18.90 5.24 -8.97
CA LEU A 320 17.72 5.62 -9.73
C LEU A 320 18.07 6.56 -10.91
N ALA A 321 18.95 7.54 -10.69
CA ALA A 321 19.41 8.45 -11.75
C ALA A 321 20.09 7.71 -12.91
N GLN A 322 20.91 6.69 -12.64
CA GLN A 322 21.52 5.87 -13.69
C GLN A 322 20.48 5.07 -14.47
N ILE A 323 19.41 4.60 -13.83
CA ILE A 323 18.30 3.90 -14.50
C ILE A 323 17.56 4.86 -15.44
N THR A 324 17.33 6.10 -15.03
CA THR A 324 16.76 7.16 -15.89
C THR A 324 17.60 7.36 -17.15
N ASP A 325 18.91 7.29 -17.04
CA ASP A 325 19.86 7.35 -18.16
C ASP A 325 19.93 6.06 -19.01
N GLY A 326 19.10 5.06 -18.70
CA GLY A 326 18.99 3.80 -19.44
C GLY A 326 19.98 2.72 -19.01
N VAL A 327 20.65 2.88 -17.86
CA VAL A 327 21.49 1.82 -17.30
C VAL A 327 20.60 0.74 -16.67
N ASP A 328 20.92 -0.52 -16.90
CA ASP A 328 20.27 -1.64 -16.23
C ASP A 328 20.36 -1.51 -14.70
N ALA A 329 19.27 -1.79 -13.99
CA ALA A 329 19.16 -1.55 -12.55
C ALA A 329 20.21 -2.32 -11.72
N ARG A 330 20.52 -3.58 -12.08
CA ARG A 330 21.54 -4.37 -11.39
C ARG A 330 22.93 -3.76 -11.59
N LYS A 331 23.22 -3.27 -12.79
CA LYS A 331 24.50 -2.58 -13.08
C LYS A 331 24.58 -1.24 -12.35
N ALA A 332 23.49 -0.47 -12.31
CA ALA A 332 23.43 0.81 -11.62
C ALA A 332 23.71 0.66 -10.11
N PHE A 333 23.03 -0.26 -9.46
CA PHE A 333 23.20 -0.49 -8.02
C PHE A 333 24.56 -1.13 -7.69
N ALA A 334 25.05 -2.03 -8.54
CA ALA A 334 26.39 -2.61 -8.40
C ALA A 334 27.50 -1.54 -8.53
N ALA A 335 27.35 -0.61 -9.47
CA ALA A 335 28.28 0.50 -9.66
C ALA A 335 28.29 1.46 -8.45
N VAL A 336 27.12 1.79 -7.90
CA VAL A 336 27.03 2.61 -6.66
C VAL A 336 27.72 1.93 -5.49
N ALA A 337 27.61 0.60 -5.39
CA ALA A 337 28.25 -0.20 -4.34
C ALA A 337 29.71 -0.53 -4.61
N ALA A 338 30.28 -0.09 -5.74
CA ALA A 338 31.64 -0.41 -6.19
C ALA A 338 31.96 -1.93 -6.19
N THR A 339 30.96 -2.77 -6.57
CA THR A 339 31.09 -4.22 -6.63
C THR A 339 30.30 -4.80 -7.81
N SER A 340 30.27 -6.13 -7.97
CA SER A 340 29.40 -6.79 -8.94
C SER A 340 28.02 -7.09 -8.34
N TRP A 341 26.99 -7.32 -9.18
CA TRP A 341 25.69 -7.75 -8.70
C TRP A 341 25.77 -9.03 -7.85
N LYS A 342 26.55 -10.02 -8.31
CA LYS A 342 26.81 -11.26 -7.53
C LYS A 342 27.49 -10.96 -6.19
N GLY A 343 28.33 -9.93 -6.13
CA GLY A 343 28.95 -9.46 -4.89
C GLY A 343 27.91 -8.93 -3.91
N LEU A 344 26.97 -8.09 -4.38
CA LEU A 344 25.85 -7.58 -3.57
C LEU A 344 24.98 -8.73 -3.05
N GLU A 345 24.59 -9.68 -3.91
CA GLU A 345 23.80 -10.84 -3.50
C GLU A 345 24.52 -11.72 -2.48
N SER A 346 25.83 -11.94 -2.68
CA SER A 346 26.66 -12.70 -1.74
C SER A 346 26.71 -12.02 -0.37
N ASP A 347 26.90 -10.72 -0.34
CA ASP A 347 26.96 -9.95 0.91
C ASP A 347 25.61 -9.95 1.64
N TRP A 348 24.51 -9.80 0.90
CA TRP A 348 23.18 -9.89 1.46
C TRP A 348 22.91 -11.29 2.07
N LYS A 349 23.26 -12.36 1.37
CA LYS A 349 23.13 -13.73 1.90
C LYS A 349 23.96 -13.97 3.16
N LYS A 350 25.17 -13.39 3.25
CA LYS A 350 25.99 -13.44 4.47
C LYS A 350 25.31 -12.72 5.64
N GLU A 351 24.69 -11.53 5.39
CA GLU A 351 23.92 -10.84 6.43
C GLU A 351 22.72 -11.65 6.91
N LEU A 352 21.99 -12.30 5.99
CA LEU A 352 20.88 -13.19 6.36
C LEU A 352 21.36 -14.35 7.25
N ALA A 353 22.50 -14.94 6.95
CA ALA A 353 23.03 -16.10 7.68
C ALA A 353 23.35 -15.79 9.16
N ILE A 354 23.65 -14.55 9.50
CA ILE A 354 23.95 -14.13 10.88
C ILE A 354 22.78 -13.41 11.58
N LYS A 355 21.68 -13.16 10.86
CA LYS A 355 20.51 -12.46 11.41
C LYS A 355 19.78 -13.40 12.43
N PRO A 356 19.47 -12.91 13.66
CA PRO A 356 18.82 -13.74 14.66
C PRO A 356 17.42 -14.15 14.20
N LYS A 357 17.10 -15.44 14.34
CA LYS A 357 15.76 -15.96 14.04
C LYS A 357 14.73 -15.45 15.05
N PRO A 358 13.61 -14.89 14.59
CA PRO A 358 12.48 -14.59 15.46
C PRO A 358 11.91 -15.87 16.10
N PRO A 359 11.14 -15.73 17.20
CA PRO A 359 10.39 -16.85 17.76
C PRO A 359 9.55 -17.58 16.72
N ALA A 360 9.18 -18.82 17.01
CA ALA A 360 8.27 -19.56 16.14
C ALA A 360 6.90 -18.87 16.11
N VAL A 361 6.55 -18.37 14.91
CA VAL A 361 5.28 -17.71 14.62
C VAL A 361 4.70 -18.34 13.36
N ARG A 362 3.38 -18.48 13.32
CA ARG A 362 2.72 -18.96 12.11
C ARG A 362 2.50 -17.82 11.11
N PHE A 363 2.43 -18.13 9.85
CA PHE A 363 1.96 -17.21 8.82
C PHE A 363 0.45 -16.96 9.00
N LEU A 364 0.01 -15.70 8.94
CA LEU A 364 -1.39 -15.32 9.00
C LEU A 364 -1.90 -15.03 7.59
N ARG A 365 -2.88 -15.80 7.15
CA ARG A 365 -3.56 -15.54 5.87
C ARG A 365 -4.45 -14.30 5.99
N ARG A 366 -4.53 -13.55 4.90
CA ARG A 366 -5.52 -12.49 4.71
C ARG A 366 -6.76 -13.10 4.05
N TYR A 367 -7.91 -12.84 4.61
CA TYR A 367 -9.19 -13.32 4.09
C TYR A 367 -10.00 -12.15 3.56
N LEU A 368 -10.58 -12.31 2.37
CA LEU A 368 -11.53 -11.35 1.82
C LEU A 368 -12.83 -11.37 2.63
N SER A 369 -13.41 -10.20 2.86
CA SER A 369 -14.70 -10.07 3.53
C SER A 369 -15.79 -10.74 2.70
N GLY A 370 -16.72 -11.44 3.38
CA GLY A 370 -17.81 -12.16 2.72
C GLY A 370 -17.44 -13.55 2.17
N GLU A 371 -16.15 -13.84 1.95
CA GLU A 371 -15.70 -15.17 1.49
C GLU A 371 -15.31 -16.10 2.64
N ALA A 372 -14.82 -15.54 3.74
CA ALA A 372 -14.39 -16.30 4.92
C ALA A 372 -15.15 -15.88 6.17
N THR A 373 -15.26 -16.81 7.09
CA THR A 373 -15.89 -16.65 8.40
C THR A 373 -14.87 -16.73 9.52
N GLU A 374 -15.28 -16.38 10.74
CA GLU A 374 -14.45 -16.63 11.93
C GLU A 374 -14.13 -18.13 12.12
N SER A 375 -14.91 -19.03 11.52
CA SER A 375 -14.65 -20.48 11.54
C SER A 375 -13.44 -20.85 10.66
N ASP A 376 -13.23 -20.15 9.55
CA ASP A 376 -12.08 -20.39 8.66
C ASP A 376 -10.78 -19.90 9.34
N GLU A 377 -10.82 -18.73 9.96
CA GLU A 377 -9.72 -18.23 10.79
C GLU A 377 -9.37 -19.19 11.94
N LEU A 378 -10.41 -19.80 12.52
CA LEU A 378 -10.23 -20.80 13.57
C LEU A 378 -9.57 -22.08 13.06
N ALA A 379 -9.84 -22.47 11.80
CA ALA A 379 -9.22 -23.63 11.17
C ALA A 379 -7.69 -23.47 11.02
N ASP A 380 -7.21 -22.23 10.86
CA ASP A 380 -5.78 -21.92 10.76
C ASP A 380 -5.02 -22.03 12.09
N VAL A 381 -5.70 -22.13 13.25
CA VAL A 381 -5.04 -22.36 14.53
C VAL A 381 -4.46 -23.78 14.54
N GLU A 382 -3.13 -23.91 14.62
CA GLU A 382 -2.43 -25.18 14.40
C GLU A 382 -2.84 -26.29 15.37
N LEU A 383 -2.99 -25.94 16.67
CA LEU A 383 -3.25 -26.91 17.71
C LEU A 383 -4.74 -27.27 17.82
N GLU A 384 -5.12 -28.48 17.46
CA GLU A 384 -6.50 -28.98 17.53
C GLU A 384 -7.14 -28.79 18.91
N LYS A 385 -6.37 -29.01 19.96
CA LYS A 385 -6.86 -28.80 21.33
C LYS A 385 -7.24 -27.34 21.59
N ALA A 386 -6.48 -26.38 21.07
CA ALA A 386 -6.81 -24.96 21.16
C ALA A 386 -8.09 -24.66 20.35
N ARG A 387 -8.23 -25.19 19.13
CA ARG A 387 -9.45 -25.05 18.32
C ARG A 387 -10.70 -25.53 19.03
N LYS A 388 -10.64 -26.68 19.71
CA LYS A 388 -11.78 -27.22 20.49
C LYS A 388 -12.23 -26.25 21.58
N TYR A 389 -11.29 -25.70 22.34
CA TYR A 389 -11.59 -24.71 23.39
C TYR A 389 -12.12 -23.41 22.81
N LEU A 390 -11.58 -22.94 21.69
CA LEU A 390 -12.05 -21.73 21.01
C LEU A 390 -13.48 -21.89 20.53
N ARG A 391 -13.82 -23.00 19.86
CA ARG A 391 -15.20 -23.29 19.41
C ARG A 391 -16.21 -23.27 20.55
N LEU A 392 -15.86 -23.88 21.67
CA LEU A 392 -16.74 -23.85 22.85
C LEU A 392 -16.85 -22.44 23.42
N GLY A 393 -15.74 -21.71 23.48
CA GLY A 393 -15.72 -20.31 23.88
C GLY A 393 -16.59 -19.43 22.99
N ASP A 394 -16.51 -19.59 21.67
CA ASP A 394 -17.32 -18.86 20.69
C ASP A 394 -18.83 -19.15 20.86
N LEU A 395 -19.20 -20.41 21.05
CA LEU A 395 -20.60 -20.80 21.34
C LEU A 395 -21.12 -20.17 22.63
N LEU A 396 -20.30 -20.09 23.67
CA LEU A 396 -20.66 -19.43 24.92
C LEU A 396 -20.76 -17.91 24.76
N TRP A 397 -19.84 -17.32 24.00
CA TRP A 397 -19.84 -15.89 23.70
C TRP A 397 -21.10 -15.44 22.99
N VAL A 398 -21.48 -16.12 21.91
CA VAL A 398 -22.72 -15.85 21.15
C VAL A 398 -23.97 -15.97 22.03
N ARG A 399 -23.95 -16.86 23.04
CA ARG A 399 -25.02 -17.01 24.03
C ARG A 399 -24.97 -16.00 25.17
N SER A 400 -24.20 -14.90 25.00
CA SER A 400 -24.04 -13.85 26.02
C SER A 400 -23.53 -14.37 27.37
N ARG A 401 -22.63 -15.37 27.35
CA ARG A 401 -21.98 -15.94 28.54
C ARG A 401 -20.48 -15.64 28.58
N PRO A 402 -20.06 -14.35 28.67
CA PRO A 402 -18.66 -13.96 28.52
C PRO A 402 -17.76 -14.54 29.61
N ALA A 403 -18.25 -14.70 30.83
CA ALA A 403 -17.48 -15.31 31.93
C ALA A 403 -17.14 -16.79 31.65
N ALA A 404 -18.11 -17.58 31.16
CA ALA A 404 -17.88 -18.97 30.78
C ALA A 404 -16.99 -19.06 29.51
N ALA A 405 -17.22 -18.20 28.52
CA ALA A 405 -16.36 -18.10 27.35
C ALA A 405 -14.90 -17.81 27.73
N SER A 406 -14.67 -16.91 28.70
CA SER A 406 -13.33 -16.57 29.19
C SER A 406 -12.60 -17.77 29.82
N VAL A 407 -13.31 -18.69 30.43
CA VAL A 407 -12.71 -19.95 30.97
C VAL A 407 -12.20 -20.81 29.82
N GLU A 408 -12.99 -21.00 28.78
CA GLU A 408 -12.61 -21.83 27.64
C GLU A 408 -11.49 -21.18 26.81
N TYR A 409 -11.58 -19.88 26.54
CA TYR A 409 -10.50 -19.13 25.88
C TYR A 409 -9.21 -19.12 26.72
N GLY A 410 -9.31 -19.10 28.06
CA GLY A 410 -8.18 -19.24 28.94
C GLY A 410 -7.51 -20.61 28.84
N LYS A 411 -8.29 -21.71 28.65
CA LYS A 411 -7.75 -23.03 28.34
C LYS A 411 -7.03 -23.05 26.98
N ALA A 412 -7.63 -22.43 25.95
CA ALA A 412 -7.00 -22.29 24.65
C ALA A 412 -5.68 -21.51 24.74
N HIS A 413 -5.66 -20.40 25.46
CA HIS A 413 -4.47 -19.56 25.63
C HIS A 413 -3.34 -20.28 26.37
N ARG A 414 -3.63 -21.15 27.36
CA ARG A 414 -2.58 -21.97 27.97
C ARG A 414 -1.96 -22.98 27.02
N VAL A 415 -2.70 -23.43 26.03
CA VAL A 415 -2.22 -24.40 25.00
C VAL A 415 -1.46 -23.71 23.87
N ALA A 416 -1.93 -22.54 23.44
CA ALA A 416 -1.38 -21.79 22.32
C ALA A 416 -1.23 -20.28 22.66
N PRO A 417 -0.31 -19.92 23.58
CA PRO A 417 -0.21 -18.54 24.09
C PRO A 417 0.30 -17.53 23.06
N SER A 418 1.00 -17.98 22.02
CA SER A 418 1.55 -17.13 20.95
C SER A 418 0.61 -16.97 19.76
N ASP A 419 -0.50 -17.72 19.69
CA ASP A 419 -1.45 -17.60 18.59
C ASP A 419 -2.31 -16.34 18.75
N PRO A 420 -2.35 -15.44 17.74
CA PRO A 420 -3.01 -14.15 17.86
C PRO A 420 -4.53 -14.25 17.93
N VAL A 421 -5.14 -15.25 17.29
CA VAL A 421 -6.59 -15.51 17.36
C VAL A 421 -6.98 -15.93 18.75
N VAL A 422 -6.20 -16.84 19.35
CA VAL A 422 -6.39 -17.32 20.72
C VAL A 422 -6.24 -16.17 21.73
N ALA A 423 -5.15 -15.41 21.63
CA ALA A 423 -4.86 -14.31 22.55
C ALA A 423 -5.92 -13.20 22.47
N SER A 424 -6.37 -12.83 21.27
CA SER A 424 -7.40 -11.80 21.10
C SER A 424 -8.75 -12.20 21.66
N ARG A 425 -9.20 -13.44 21.44
CA ARG A 425 -10.46 -13.94 22.00
C ARG A 425 -10.42 -14.03 23.52
N TYR A 426 -9.30 -14.52 24.07
CA TYR A 426 -9.09 -14.52 25.52
C TYR A 426 -9.13 -13.09 26.09
N ALA A 427 -8.38 -12.16 25.50
CA ALA A 427 -8.32 -10.79 25.96
C ALA A 427 -9.70 -10.10 25.91
N ARG A 428 -10.43 -10.21 24.79
CA ARG A 428 -11.78 -9.67 24.64
C ARG A 428 -12.72 -10.17 25.75
N SER A 429 -12.68 -11.46 26.04
CA SER A 429 -13.52 -12.06 27.08
C SER A 429 -13.11 -11.66 28.50
N ALA A 430 -11.82 -11.50 28.77
CA ALA A 430 -11.32 -11.01 30.04
C ALA A 430 -11.73 -9.55 30.29
N ILE A 431 -11.64 -8.69 29.26
CA ILE A 431 -12.09 -7.30 29.32
C ILE A 431 -13.59 -7.22 29.59
N ALA A 432 -14.41 -7.98 28.84
CA ALA A 432 -15.86 -8.04 29.03
C ALA A 432 -16.26 -8.60 30.40
N GLY A 433 -15.45 -9.50 30.97
CA GLY A 433 -15.59 -10.04 32.33
C GLY A 433 -15.05 -9.15 33.45
N GLY A 434 -14.72 -7.88 33.18
CA GLY A 434 -14.22 -6.91 34.17
C GLY A 434 -12.77 -7.13 34.61
N ARG A 435 -11.99 -7.89 33.84
CA ARG A 435 -10.58 -8.21 34.17
C ARG A 435 -9.61 -7.69 33.10
N PRO A 436 -9.62 -6.35 32.79
CA PRO A 436 -8.82 -5.79 31.71
C PRO A 436 -7.30 -5.95 31.93
N ARG A 437 -6.82 -6.01 33.17
CA ARG A 437 -5.40 -6.23 33.48
C ARG A 437 -4.89 -7.57 32.97
N ASP A 438 -5.71 -8.62 33.00
CA ASP A 438 -5.35 -9.96 32.53
C ASP A 438 -5.12 -10.02 31.01
N ALA A 439 -5.70 -9.09 30.26
CA ALA A 439 -5.58 -8.99 28.81
C ALA A 439 -4.26 -8.34 28.35
N ILE A 440 -3.66 -7.44 29.15
CA ILE A 440 -2.57 -6.58 28.68
C ILE A 440 -1.32 -7.39 28.30
N LYS A 441 -0.84 -8.26 29.19
CA LYS A 441 0.40 -9.04 28.93
C LYS A 441 0.26 -9.97 27.72
N PRO A 442 -0.81 -10.77 27.57
CA PRO A 442 -1.05 -11.57 26.37
C PRO A 442 -1.07 -10.73 25.09
N LEU A 443 -1.79 -9.59 25.09
CA LEU A 443 -1.90 -8.73 23.91
C LEU A 443 -0.57 -8.07 23.54
N VAL A 444 0.19 -7.56 24.51
CA VAL A 444 1.52 -7.01 24.26
C VAL A 444 2.44 -8.06 23.65
N TYR A 445 2.44 -9.28 24.19
CA TYR A 445 3.23 -10.37 23.61
C TYR A 445 2.78 -10.73 22.21
N THR A 446 1.48 -10.82 21.97
CA THR A 446 0.92 -11.05 20.63
C THR A 446 1.38 -9.99 19.64
N LEU A 447 1.35 -8.71 20.03
CA LEU A 447 1.72 -7.60 19.15
C LEU A 447 3.22 -7.44 18.91
N LEU A 448 4.06 -8.05 19.74
CA LEU A 448 5.49 -8.22 19.44
C LEU A 448 5.71 -9.24 18.30
N LEU A 449 4.83 -10.24 18.20
CA LEU A 449 4.91 -11.29 17.18
C LEU A 449 4.12 -10.93 15.91
N TYR A 450 3.00 -10.27 16.09
CA TYR A 450 2.02 -9.91 15.03
C TYR A 450 1.62 -8.43 15.15
N PRO A 451 2.49 -7.49 14.81
CA PRO A 451 2.29 -6.06 15.04
C PRO A 451 1.07 -5.48 14.29
N THR A 452 0.66 -6.14 13.21
CA THR A 452 -0.47 -5.74 12.35
C THR A 452 -1.78 -6.48 12.66
N HIS A 453 -1.88 -7.17 13.80
CA HIS A 453 -3.11 -7.85 14.19
C HIS A 453 -4.12 -6.87 14.79
N ALA A 454 -5.05 -6.36 13.97
CA ALA A 454 -6.00 -5.32 14.34
C ALA A 454 -6.85 -5.65 15.58
N PRO A 455 -7.43 -6.87 15.74
CA PRO A 455 -8.21 -7.20 16.94
C PRO A 455 -7.41 -7.14 18.25
N ALA A 456 -6.10 -7.45 18.20
CA ALA A 456 -5.23 -7.33 19.37
C ALA A 456 -4.93 -5.86 19.72
N GLN A 457 -4.72 -5.00 18.72
CA GLN A 457 -4.53 -3.55 18.94
C GLN A 457 -5.77 -2.91 19.55
N SER A 458 -6.95 -3.20 19.00
CA SER A 458 -8.25 -2.72 19.49
C SER A 458 -8.52 -3.16 20.94
N SER A 459 -8.34 -4.45 21.23
CA SER A 459 -8.49 -4.97 22.58
C SER A 459 -7.47 -4.37 23.56
N LEU A 460 -6.23 -4.13 23.12
CA LEU A 460 -5.21 -3.49 23.95
C LEU A 460 -5.55 -2.04 24.28
N ALA A 461 -6.10 -1.29 23.33
CA ALA A 461 -6.59 0.07 23.54
C ALA A 461 -7.64 0.10 24.66
N THR A 462 -8.67 -0.76 24.54
CA THR A 462 -9.73 -0.88 25.55
C THR A 462 -9.19 -1.32 26.92
N ALA A 463 -8.30 -2.31 26.97
CA ALA A 463 -7.72 -2.79 28.22
C ALA A 463 -6.91 -1.70 28.94
N ARG A 464 -6.11 -0.94 28.20
CA ARG A 464 -5.30 0.18 28.73
C ARG A 464 -6.16 1.35 29.21
N LEU A 465 -7.22 1.69 28.49
CA LEU A 465 -8.17 2.70 28.91
C LEU A 465 -8.79 2.31 30.26
N ARG A 466 -9.34 1.09 30.37
CA ARG A 466 -9.98 0.61 31.59
C ARG A 466 -9.02 0.43 32.78
N THR A 467 -7.72 0.43 32.54
CA THR A 467 -6.70 0.36 33.61
C THR A 467 -6.03 1.71 33.89
N GLY A 468 -6.52 2.83 33.29
CA GLY A 468 -6.04 4.17 33.51
C GLY A 468 -4.75 4.53 32.76
N SER A 469 -4.29 3.68 31.83
CA SER A 469 -3.08 3.92 31.03
C SER A 469 -3.39 4.75 29.77
N HIS A 470 -3.86 5.98 29.93
CA HIS A 470 -4.49 6.79 28.90
C HIS A 470 -3.62 7.03 27.67
N ASN A 471 -2.37 7.48 27.83
CA ASN A 471 -1.46 7.69 26.69
C ASN A 471 -1.25 6.40 25.87
N ALA A 472 -1.02 5.29 26.57
CA ALA A 472 -0.82 4.01 25.91
C ALA A 472 -2.11 3.48 25.25
N ALA A 473 -3.29 3.79 25.81
CA ALA A 473 -4.58 3.49 25.21
C ALA A 473 -4.76 4.24 23.90
N GLY A 474 -4.47 5.55 23.89
CA GLY A 474 -4.54 6.38 22.68
C GLY A 474 -3.64 5.87 21.57
N HIS A 475 -2.38 5.54 21.88
CA HIS A 475 -1.46 4.95 20.91
C HIS A 475 -1.97 3.62 20.33
N ALA A 476 -2.51 2.73 21.17
CA ALA A 476 -3.06 1.48 20.68
C ALA A 476 -4.31 1.68 19.82
N ALA A 477 -5.18 2.63 20.18
CA ALA A 477 -6.37 2.98 19.42
C ALA A 477 -6.00 3.54 18.02
N SER A 478 -5.07 4.49 17.95
CA SER A 478 -4.59 5.03 16.66
C SER A 478 -3.98 3.94 15.77
N ARG A 479 -3.22 3.01 16.34
CA ARG A 479 -2.69 1.87 15.59
C ARG A 479 -3.78 0.91 15.13
N ALA A 480 -4.83 0.71 15.90
CA ALA A 480 -5.97 -0.12 15.50
C ALA A 480 -6.73 0.51 14.32
N ILE A 481 -6.97 1.84 14.34
CA ILE A 481 -7.58 2.60 13.23
C ILE A 481 -6.72 2.52 11.96
N ALA A 482 -5.40 2.61 12.10
CA ALA A 482 -4.48 2.45 10.97
C ALA A 482 -4.47 1.04 10.36
N LEU A 483 -5.11 0.06 11.00
CA LEU A 483 -5.29 -1.31 10.51
C LEU A 483 -6.73 -1.58 10.07
N ASN A 484 -7.70 -1.18 10.88
CA ASN A 484 -9.13 -1.34 10.61
C ASN A 484 -9.94 -0.16 11.17
N PRO A 485 -10.17 0.88 10.40
CA PRO A 485 -10.95 2.05 10.83
C PRO A 485 -12.46 1.79 10.94
N PHE A 486 -12.93 0.60 10.55
CA PHE A 486 -14.33 0.20 10.69
C PHE A 486 -14.64 -0.53 12.01
N ASP A 487 -13.63 -0.79 12.86
CA ASP A 487 -13.84 -1.25 14.23
C ASP A 487 -14.25 -0.05 15.11
N PRO A 488 -15.45 -0.05 15.72
CA PRO A 488 -15.91 1.06 16.54
C PRO A 488 -15.08 1.26 17.82
N GLN A 489 -14.50 0.22 18.38
CA GLN A 489 -13.88 0.27 19.70
C GLN A 489 -12.71 1.24 19.83
N PRO A 490 -11.76 1.33 18.87
CA PRO A 490 -10.69 2.32 18.91
C PRO A 490 -11.21 3.76 18.89
N HIS A 491 -12.25 4.06 18.11
CA HIS A 491 -12.88 5.37 18.06
C HIS A 491 -13.55 5.72 19.39
N CYS A 492 -14.24 4.76 20.01
CA CYS A 492 -14.82 4.94 21.35
C CYS A 492 -13.73 5.24 22.41
N VAL A 493 -12.59 4.55 22.33
CA VAL A 493 -11.45 4.81 23.23
C VAL A 493 -10.92 6.24 23.04
N LEU A 494 -10.70 6.70 21.81
CA LEU A 494 -10.23 8.06 21.54
C LEU A 494 -11.25 9.12 21.97
N ALA A 495 -12.54 8.86 21.75
CA ALA A 495 -13.62 9.74 22.20
C ALA A 495 -13.66 9.91 23.73
N GLU A 496 -13.41 8.83 24.49
CA GLU A 496 -13.40 8.84 25.95
C GLU A 496 -12.14 9.52 26.50
N LEU A 497 -11.00 9.36 25.83
CA LEU A 497 -9.76 10.04 26.20
C LEU A 497 -9.81 11.55 26.06
N GLY A 498 -10.72 12.08 25.23
CA GLY A 498 -10.82 13.51 24.96
C GLY A 498 -9.78 14.02 23.96
N GLY A 499 -9.63 15.36 23.90
CA GLY A 499 -8.71 16.00 22.99
C GLY A 499 -9.37 16.58 21.73
N PRO A 500 -8.58 17.13 20.78
CA PRO A 500 -9.11 17.90 19.64
C PRO A 500 -10.02 17.08 18.71
N THR A 501 -9.79 15.79 18.57
CA THR A 501 -10.55 14.89 17.68
C THR A 501 -11.69 14.17 18.37
N ALA A 502 -11.87 14.32 19.70
CA ALA A 502 -12.81 13.54 20.50
C ALA A 502 -14.27 13.61 20.01
N ALA A 503 -14.73 14.77 19.53
CA ALA A 503 -16.08 14.90 18.97
C ALA A 503 -16.25 14.12 17.67
N HIS A 504 -15.27 14.16 16.78
CA HIS A 504 -15.23 13.38 15.55
C HIS A 504 -15.20 11.88 15.85
N GLU A 505 -14.32 11.45 16.74
CA GLU A 505 -14.18 10.05 17.13
C GLU A 505 -15.45 9.50 17.81
N ARG A 506 -16.15 10.32 18.58
CA ARG A 506 -17.46 9.97 19.17
C ARG A 506 -18.51 9.76 18.10
N GLY A 507 -18.54 10.61 17.07
CA GLY A 507 -19.42 10.45 15.90
C GLY A 507 -19.15 9.12 15.18
N LEU A 508 -17.89 8.78 14.97
CA LEU A 508 -17.49 7.51 14.34
C LEU A 508 -17.82 6.30 15.22
N CYS A 509 -17.53 6.37 16.53
CA CYS A 509 -17.89 5.33 17.49
C CYS A 509 -19.40 4.98 17.42
N THR A 510 -20.26 6.01 17.41
CA THR A 510 -21.73 5.85 17.31
C THR A 510 -22.15 5.33 15.94
N ARG A 511 -21.66 5.94 14.84
CA ARG A 511 -21.98 5.55 13.46
C ARG A 511 -21.61 4.09 13.16
N LEU A 512 -20.51 3.59 13.74
CA LEU A 512 -20.04 2.21 13.59
C LEU A 512 -20.67 1.24 14.60
N GLY A 513 -21.59 1.70 15.45
CA GLY A 513 -22.35 0.85 16.39
C GLY A 513 -21.60 0.53 17.71
N GLY A 514 -20.61 1.32 18.09
CA GLY A 514 -19.81 1.13 19.30
C GLY A 514 -20.49 1.56 20.60
N MET A 515 -21.34 2.58 20.56
CA MET A 515 -22.22 2.98 21.67
C MET A 515 -23.66 2.63 21.27
N ARG A 516 -24.23 1.63 21.95
CA ARG A 516 -25.70 1.52 22.02
C ARG A 516 -26.12 2.37 23.21
N GLU A 517 -26.95 3.38 22.98
CA GLU A 517 -27.65 4.11 24.03
C GLU A 517 -28.50 3.19 24.90
#